data_52c2755f2ac749f4f1bddc52307df421
#
_entry.id   52c2755f2ac749f4f1bddc52307df421
#
_cell.length_a   1.000
_cell.length_b   1.000
_cell.length_c   1.000
_cell.angle_alpha   90.00
_cell.angle_beta   90.00
_cell.angle_gamma   90.00
#
_symmetry.space_group_name_H-M   'P 1'
#
loop_
_entity.id
_entity.type
_entity.pdbx_description
1 polymer ?
#
loop_
_entity_poly.entity_id
_entity_poly.type
_entity_poly.pdbx_seq_one_letter_code
_entity_poly.pdbx_strand_id
1 'polypeptide(L)'
;MAIKVGINGFGRIGRLAFRAMVNDPEIEVVAVNDLGDIPTMAHLLKYDSIHGRAFDTVEVTEDGFVADGHAVKVLSEREPANLPWGELGVDVVVESTGFFTDGTKAKAHLDAGAKKVVISAPAKNEDITIVMGVNDDQYDPEKHNIISNASCTTNCLAP
;
A
#
# COMPACT_ATOMS: atom_id res chain seq x y z
N MET A 1 8.18 -17.85 0.35
CA MET A 1 7.31 -17.25 1.39
C MET A 1 6.91 -15.88 0.84
N ALA A 2 5.62 -15.61 0.66
CA ALA A 2 5.16 -14.36 0.07
C ALA A 2 5.48 -13.16 0.98
N ILE A 3 5.78 -12.01 0.39
CA ILE A 3 5.95 -10.73 1.07
C ILE A 3 4.57 -10.24 1.51
N LYS A 4 4.38 -10.03 2.80
CA LYS A 4 3.12 -9.53 3.34
C LYS A 4 3.05 -8.01 3.25
N VAL A 5 2.01 -7.52 2.59
CA VAL A 5 1.81 -6.09 2.32
C VAL A 5 0.57 -5.58 3.05
N GLY A 6 0.74 -4.43 3.73
CA GLY A 6 -0.35 -3.60 4.23
C GLY A 6 -0.48 -2.35 3.35
N ILE A 7 -1.70 -1.88 3.12
CA ILE A 7 -1.94 -0.64 2.37
C ILE A 7 -2.60 0.37 3.31
N ASN A 8 -1.95 1.50 3.53
CA ASN A 8 -2.52 2.63 4.26
C ASN A 8 -3.05 3.68 3.28
N GLY A 9 -4.36 3.87 3.26
CA GLY A 9 -5.08 4.66 2.25
C GLY A 9 -5.55 3.80 1.07
N PHE A 10 -6.84 3.47 1.05
CA PHE A 10 -7.46 2.66 0.00
C PHE A 10 -8.24 3.51 -1.01
N GLY A 11 -7.65 4.66 -1.34
CA GLY A 11 -8.09 5.55 -2.42
C GLY A 11 -7.74 4.99 -3.81
N ARG A 12 -7.67 5.85 -4.81
CA ARG A 12 -7.36 5.42 -6.19
C ARG A 12 -6.02 4.69 -6.29
N ILE A 13 -4.98 5.23 -5.65
CA ILE A 13 -3.63 4.64 -5.72
C ILE A 13 -3.58 3.32 -4.97
N GLY A 14 -4.08 3.27 -3.73
CA GLY A 14 -4.11 2.03 -2.94
C GLY A 14 -4.88 0.90 -3.62
N ARG A 15 -6.05 1.20 -4.21
CA ARG A 15 -6.83 0.20 -4.95
C ARG A 15 -6.15 -0.28 -6.23
N LEU A 16 -5.49 0.60 -6.98
CA LEU A 16 -4.76 0.21 -8.18
C LEU A 16 -3.49 -0.58 -7.84
N ALA A 17 -2.79 -0.21 -6.77
CA ALA A 17 -1.67 -0.99 -6.24
C ALA A 17 -2.13 -2.40 -5.82
N PHE A 18 -3.27 -2.50 -5.11
CA PHE A 18 -3.87 -3.79 -4.78
C PHE A 18 -4.13 -4.64 -6.02
N ARG A 19 -4.78 -4.06 -7.04
CA ARG A 19 -5.06 -4.77 -8.32
C ARG A 19 -3.79 -5.27 -9.01
N ALA A 20 -2.69 -4.53 -8.91
CA ALA A 20 -1.42 -4.93 -9.50
C ALA A 20 -0.74 -6.07 -8.73
N MET A 21 -0.88 -6.09 -7.39
CA MET A 21 -0.20 -7.03 -6.52
C MET A 21 -0.94 -8.36 -6.31
N VAL A 22 -2.29 -8.33 -6.33
CA VAL A 22 -3.10 -9.45 -5.83
C VAL A 22 -2.90 -10.77 -6.59
N ASN A 23 -2.48 -10.73 -7.83
CA ASN A 23 -2.22 -11.91 -8.66
C ASN A 23 -0.74 -12.34 -8.67
N ASP A 24 0.12 -11.62 -7.96
CA ASP A 24 1.53 -11.98 -7.85
C ASP A 24 1.71 -13.01 -6.72
N PRO A 25 2.20 -14.24 -7.02
CA PRO A 25 2.37 -15.29 -6.01
C PRO A 25 3.44 -14.98 -4.96
N GLU A 26 4.28 -13.98 -5.19
CA GLU A 26 5.30 -13.53 -4.25
C GLU A 26 4.79 -12.45 -3.29
N ILE A 27 3.57 -11.93 -3.50
CA ILE A 27 2.96 -10.85 -2.71
C ILE A 27 1.62 -11.29 -2.11
N GLU A 28 1.43 -11.01 -0.84
CA GLU A 28 0.16 -11.22 -0.13
C GLU A 28 -0.28 -9.89 0.51
N VAL A 29 -1.34 -9.28 -0.02
CA VAL A 29 -1.96 -8.12 0.63
C VAL A 29 -2.87 -8.60 1.75
N VAL A 30 -2.43 -8.44 2.99
CA VAL A 30 -3.12 -8.99 4.18
C VAL A 30 -4.14 -8.02 4.78
N ALA A 31 -3.90 -6.72 4.65
CA ALA A 31 -4.81 -5.71 5.20
C ALA A 31 -4.72 -4.39 4.44
N VAL A 32 -5.83 -3.67 4.47
CA VAL A 32 -5.92 -2.27 4.03
C VAL A 32 -6.47 -1.42 5.16
N ASN A 33 -6.01 -0.19 5.29
CA ASN A 33 -6.50 0.77 6.26
C ASN A 33 -7.10 1.98 5.54
N ASP A 34 -8.33 2.29 5.82
CA ASP A 34 -9.02 3.49 5.32
C ASP A 34 -10.15 3.87 6.28
N LEU A 35 -10.58 5.13 6.22
CA LEU A 35 -11.66 5.63 7.09
C LEU A 35 -13.06 5.50 6.45
N GLY A 36 -13.14 4.99 5.22
CA GLY A 36 -14.39 4.70 4.53
C GLY A 36 -15.04 3.42 5.03
N ASP A 37 -16.29 3.17 4.60
CA ASP A 37 -16.99 1.94 4.90
C ASP A 37 -16.59 0.79 3.94
N ILE A 38 -16.62 -0.43 4.45
CA ILE A 38 -16.19 -1.63 3.71
C ILE A 38 -16.99 -1.85 2.41
N PRO A 39 -18.33 -1.72 2.40
CA PRO A 39 -19.11 -1.90 1.17
C PRO A 39 -18.71 -0.93 0.05
N THR A 40 -18.50 0.34 0.38
CA THR A 40 -18.03 1.35 -0.58
C THR A 40 -16.64 1.02 -1.10
N MET A 41 -15.72 0.64 -0.23
CA MET A 41 -14.36 0.22 -0.63
C MET A 41 -14.39 -0.98 -1.58
N ALA A 42 -15.17 -2.01 -1.26
CA ALA A 42 -15.34 -3.20 -2.09
C ALA A 42 -15.95 -2.86 -3.47
N HIS A 43 -16.96 -1.98 -3.50
CA HIS A 43 -17.55 -1.52 -4.75
C HIS A 43 -16.53 -0.78 -5.62
N LEU A 44 -15.83 0.19 -5.04
CA LEU A 44 -14.81 0.98 -5.75
C LEU A 44 -13.57 0.16 -6.14
N LEU A 45 -13.28 -0.93 -5.44
CA LEU A 45 -12.24 -1.87 -5.85
C LEU A 45 -12.68 -2.64 -7.10
N LYS A 46 -13.93 -3.11 -7.13
CA LYS A 46 -14.47 -3.90 -8.25
C LYS A 46 -14.63 -3.06 -9.51
N TYR A 47 -15.17 -1.85 -9.39
CA TYR A 47 -15.51 -0.99 -10.50
C TYR A 47 -14.65 0.28 -10.53
N ASP A 48 -14.01 0.51 -11.65
CA ASP A 48 -13.22 1.71 -11.91
C ASP A 48 -13.61 2.29 -13.29
N SER A 49 -13.92 3.59 -13.33
CA SER A 49 -14.37 4.23 -14.56
C SER A 49 -13.29 4.38 -15.63
N ILE A 50 -12.01 4.27 -15.26
CA ILE A 50 -10.87 4.37 -16.17
C ILE A 50 -10.29 2.97 -16.45
N HIS A 51 -10.04 2.19 -15.39
CA HIS A 51 -9.39 0.87 -15.47
C HIS A 51 -10.37 -0.31 -15.55
N GLY A 52 -11.66 -0.03 -15.54
CA GLY A 52 -12.71 -1.04 -15.70
C GLY A 52 -12.86 -1.98 -14.51
N ARG A 53 -13.55 -3.08 -14.73
CA ARG A 53 -13.80 -4.13 -13.74
C ARG A 53 -12.54 -5.00 -13.58
N ALA A 54 -12.10 -5.21 -12.34
CA ALA A 54 -10.90 -5.98 -12.06
C ALA A 54 -11.18 -7.41 -11.61
N PHE A 55 -12.26 -7.63 -10.85
CA PHE A 55 -12.56 -8.91 -10.18
C PHE A 55 -13.92 -9.43 -10.61
N ASP A 56 -14.04 -10.74 -10.74
CA ASP A 56 -15.32 -11.39 -10.98
C ASP A 56 -16.19 -11.29 -9.74
N THR A 57 -15.63 -11.58 -8.57
CA THR A 57 -16.30 -11.49 -7.29
C THR A 57 -15.56 -10.56 -6.33
N VAL A 58 -16.30 -9.70 -5.63
CA VAL A 58 -15.83 -9.00 -4.44
C VAL A 58 -16.95 -9.12 -3.41
N GLU A 59 -16.70 -9.89 -2.37
CA GLU A 59 -17.66 -10.19 -1.31
C GLU A 59 -17.25 -9.42 -0.05
N VAL A 60 -18.21 -8.73 0.56
CA VAL A 60 -18.01 -8.02 1.83
C VAL A 60 -18.16 -9.01 2.98
N THR A 61 -17.21 -8.96 3.92
CA THR A 61 -17.25 -9.71 5.18
C THR A 61 -17.41 -8.74 6.36
N GLU A 62 -17.53 -9.28 7.58
CA GLU A 62 -17.68 -8.48 8.78
C GLU A 62 -16.48 -7.55 9.02
N ASP A 63 -15.27 -8.02 8.73
CA ASP A 63 -14.01 -7.33 9.03
C ASP A 63 -13.18 -6.98 7.78
N GLY A 64 -13.76 -7.15 6.57
CA GLY A 64 -13.06 -6.87 5.33
C GLY A 64 -13.80 -7.26 4.07
N PHE A 65 -13.07 -7.75 3.09
CA PHE A 65 -13.64 -8.26 1.84
C PHE A 65 -12.79 -9.42 1.28
N VAL A 66 -13.42 -10.19 0.39
CA VAL A 66 -12.76 -11.25 -0.39
C VAL A 66 -12.88 -10.91 -1.87
N ALA A 67 -11.76 -10.70 -2.55
CA ALA A 67 -11.69 -10.42 -3.97
C ALA A 67 -11.11 -11.63 -4.71
N ASP A 68 -11.94 -12.32 -5.51
CA ASP A 68 -11.58 -13.55 -6.24
C ASP A 68 -10.81 -14.57 -5.38
N GLY A 69 -11.26 -14.76 -4.12
CA GLY A 69 -10.66 -15.70 -3.17
C GLY A 69 -9.55 -15.11 -2.29
N HIS A 70 -9.09 -13.89 -2.54
CA HIS A 70 -8.11 -13.19 -1.71
C HIS A 70 -8.80 -12.44 -0.58
N ALA A 71 -8.67 -12.96 0.65
CA ALA A 71 -9.24 -12.34 1.85
C ALA A 71 -8.35 -11.19 2.34
N VAL A 72 -8.95 -10.03 2.55
CA VAL A 72 -8.26 -8.81 2.98
C VAL A 72 -8.98 -8.20 4.16
N LYS A 73 -8.25 -7.98 5.25
CA LYS A 73 -8.76 -7.29 6.42
C LYS A 73 -8.85 -5.79 6.19
N VAL A 74 -9.93 -5.17 6.62
CA VAL A 74 -10.09 -3.70 6.57
C VAL A 74 -9.93 -3.15 7.98
N LEU A 75 -9.03 -2.20 8.12
CA LEU A 75 -8.77 -1.43 9.33
C LEU A 75 -9.31 -0.02 9.17
N SER A 76 -9.65 0.65 10.26
CA SER A 76 -10.14 2.04 10.26
C SER A 76 -9.45 2.84 11.37
N GLU A 77 -8.13 3.08 11.19
CA GLU A 77 -7.27 3.77 12.16
C GLU A 77 -6.68 5.03 11.54
N ARG A 78 -6.76 6.14 12.26
CA ARG A 78 -6.21 7.43 11.81
C ARG A 78 -4.71 7.55 12.07
N GLU A 79 -4.27 7.00 13.21
CA GLU A 79 -2.87 7.12 13.63
C GLU A 79 -2.08 5.87 13.21
N PRO A 80 -1.13 6.00 12.30
CA PRO A 80 -0.38 4.85 11.79
C PRO A 80 0.34 4.03 12.86
N ALA A 81 0.74 4.66 13.96
CA ALA A 81 1.41 3.98 15.07
C ALA A 81 0.52 2.94 15.78
N ASN A 82 -0.81 3.06 15.66
CA ASN A 82 -1.77 2.14 16.27
C ASN A 82 -2.16 0.98 15.34
N LEU A 83 -1.67 0.98 14.10
CA LEU A 83 -1.97 -0.09 13.15
C LEU A 83 -1.25 -1.39 13.55
N PRO A 84 -1.94 -2.55 13.52
CA PRO A 84 -1.39 -3.81 14.01
C PRO A 84 -0.47 -4.50 12.98
N TRP A 85 0.43 -3.77 12.34
CA TRP A 85 1.29 -4.32 11.29
C TRP A 85 2.17 -5.47 11.78
N GLY A 86 2.72 -5.35 12.99
CA GLY A 86 3.52 -6.41 13.60
C GLY A 86 2.71 -7.68 13.87
N GLU A 87 1.47 -7.55 14.36
CA GLU A 87 0.58 -8.70 14.63
C GLU A 87 0.16 -9.41 13.34
N LEU A 88 -0.05 -8.64 12.27
CA LEU A 88 -0.40 -9.17 10.95
C LEU A 88 0.81 -9.69 10.18
N GLY A 89 2.01 -9.47 10.70
CA GLY A 89 3.27 -9.89 10.09
C GLY A 89 3.58 -9.15 8.78
N VAL A 90 3.17 -7.88 8.69
CA VAL A 90 3.39 -7.05 7.50
C VAL A 90 4.87 -6.76 7.32
N ASP A 91 5.39 -7.09 6.15
CA ASP A 91 6.76 -6.77 5.75
C ASP A 91 6.86 -5.36 5.17
N VAL A 92 5.93 -4.99 4.29
CA VAL A 92 5.94 -3.72 3.57
C VAL A 92 4.60 -3.01 3.72
N VAL A 93 4.64 -1.73 4.06
CA VAL A 93 3.45 -0.86 4.00
C VAL A 93 3.53 0.02 2.76
N VAL A 94 2.47 0.01 1.95
CA VAL A 94 2.24 1.03 0.92
C VAL A 94 1.48 2.18 1.56
N GLU A 95 2.16 3.32 1.73
CA GLU A 95 1.57 4.55 2.24
C GLU A 95 0.99 5.37 1.08
N SER A 96 -0.31 5.36 0.93
CA SER A 96 -1.04 6.01 -0.18
C SER A 96 -2.16 6.94 0.26
N THR A 97 -2.12 7.43 1.52
CA THR A 97 -3.08 8.42 2.01
C THR A 97 -2.84 9.83 1.48
N GLY A 98 -1.59 10.14 1.11
CA GLY A 98 -1.15 11.50 0.77
C GLY A 98 -0.87 12.40 1.99
N PHE A 99 -1.08 11.93 3.22
CA PHE A 99 -0.85 12.70 4.45
C PHE A 99 0.52 12.45 5.09
N PHE A 100 1.05 11.24 4.95
CA PHE A 100 2.30 10.83 5.60
C PHE A 100 3.45 10.81 4.58
N THR A 101 3.66 11.95 3.90
CA THR A 101 4.71 12.16 2.89
C THR A 101 6.04 12.66 3.48
N ASP A 102 6.13 12.73 4.79
CA ASP A 102 7.36 13.01 5.52
C ASP A 102 7.86 11.71 6.18
N GLY A 103 9.09 11.31 5.91
CA GLY A 103 9.68 10.07 6.43
C GLY A 103 9.68 10.01 7.95
N THR A 104 9.78 11.17 8.64
CA THR A 104 9.68 11.22 10.10
C THR A 104 8.30 10.82 10.62
N LYS A 105 7.24 11.10 9.85
CA LYS A 105 5.87 10.68 10.16
C LYS A 105 5.58 9.26 9.66
N ALA A 106 6.06 8.93 8.45
CA ALA A 106 5.91 7.60 7.88
C ALA A 106 6.61 6.51 8.71
N LYS A 107 7.64 6.88 9.48
CA LYS A 107 8.29 6.02 10.46
C LYS A 107 7.32 5.37 11.46
N ALA A 108 6.17 5.99 11.71
CA ALA A 108 5.14 5.40 12.57
C ALA A 108 4.70 4.00 12.13
N HIS A 109 4.74 3.71 10.83
CA HIS A 109 4.48 2.36 10.32
C HIS A 109 5.56 1.34 10.70
N LEU A 110 6.84 1.77 10.74
CA LEU A 110 7.94 0.92 11.23
C LEU A 110 7.79 0.67 12.72
N ASP A 111 7.45 1.70 13.48
CA ASP A 111 7.21 1.60 14.93
C ASP A 111 6.00 0.70 15.24
N ALA A 112 5.02 0.63 14.33
CA ALA A 112 3.88 -0.29 14.36
C ALA A 112 4.21 -1.73 13.93
N GLY A 113 5.45 -2.00 13.54
CA GLY A 113 5.97 -3.35 13.28
C GLY A 113 6.18 -3.73 11.81
N ALA A 114 5.94 -2.83 10.86
CA ALA A 114 6.32 -3.04 9.47
C ALA A 114 7.85 -2.96 9.30
N LYS A 115 8.41 -3.68 8.31
CA LYS A 115 9.86 -3.65 8.05
C LYS A 115 10.25 -2.53 7.08
N LYS A 116 9.38 -2.21 6.13
CA LYS A 116 9.59 -1.21 5.09
C LYS A 116 8.33 -0.39 4.86
N VAL A 117 8.52 0.86 4.42
CA VAL A 117 7.42 1.74 3.99
C VAL A 117 7.72 2.27 2.60
N VAL A 118 6.78 2.12 1.68
CA VAL A 118 6.83 2.72 0.34
C VAL A 118 5.78 3.82 0.26
N ILE A 119 6.23 5.06 0.19
CA ILE A 119 5.37 6.24 0.06
C ILE A 119 5.06 6.46 -1.42
N SER A 120 3.78 6.45 -1.79
CA SER A 120 3.30 6.58 -3.18
C SER A 120 3.29 8.03 -3.72
N ALA A 121 4.13 8.89 -3.16
CA ALA A 121 4.20 10.31 -3.49
C ALA A 121 5.62 10.84 -3.26
N PRO A 122 5.97 12.02 -3.80
CA PRO A 122 7.21 12.71 -3.40
C PRO A 122 7.24 12.90 -1.89
N ALA A 123 8.35 12.53 -1.29
CA ALA A 123 8.51 12.58 0.16
C ALA A 123 9.60 13.57 0.59
N LYS A 124 9.70 13.80 1.90
CA LYS A 124 10.79 14.49 2.57
C LYS A 124 11.33 13.59 3.66
N ASN A 125 12.62 13.70 3.95
CA ASN A 125 13.26 12.92 5.01
C ASN A 125 13.10 11.40 4.85
N GLU A 126 12.87 10.93 3.63
CA GLU A 126 12.93 9.53 3.25
C GLU A 126 14.38 9.06 3.11
N ASP A 127 14.61 7.75 3.17
CA ASP A 127 15.95 7.19 3.02
C ASP A 127 16.39 7.24 1.55
N ILE A 128 15.47 7.05 0.62
CA ILE A 128 15.71 7.10 -0.82
C ILE A 128 14.43 7.37 -1.61
N THR A 129 14.55 8.11 -2.69
CA THR A 129 13.52 8.22 -3.73
C THR A 129 13.92 7.36 -4.93
N ILE A 130 13.03 6.45 -5.34
CA ILE A 130 13.29 5.51 -6.45
C ILE A 130 12.29 5.72 -7.59
N VAL A 131 12.82 5.72 -8.80
CA VAL A 131 12.07 5.59 -10.05
C VAL A 131 12.56 4.31 -10.74
N MET A 132 11.67 3.35 -10.93
CA MET A 132 11.98 2.07 -11.56
C MET A 132 12.53 2.27 -12.98
N GLY A 133 13.63 1.58 -13.30
CA GLY A 133 14.34 1.72 -14.57
C GLY A 133 15.26 2.95 -14.67
N VAL A 134 15.34 3.78 -13.62
CA VAL A 134 16.20 4.98 -13.59
C VAL A 134 17.30 4.85 -12.54
N ASN A 135 16.94 4.52 -11.28
CA ASN A 135 17.87 4.44 -10.17
C ASN A 135 17.52 3.35 -9.14
N ASP A 136 16.74 2.36 -9.54
CA ASP A 136 16.35 1.24 -8.68
C ASP A 136 17.55 0.37 -8.27
N ASP A 137 18.63 0.40 -9.04
CA ASP A 137 19.94 -0.21 -8.72
C ASP A 137 20.61 0.40 -7.47
N GLN A 138 20.19 1.60 -7.04
CA GLN A 138 20.71 2.26 -5.84
C GLN A 138 20.02 1.79 -4.55
N TYR A 139 18.99 0.93 -4.65
CA TYR A 139 18.31 0.42 -3.48
C TYR A 139 19.21 -0.51 -2.67
N ASP A 140 19.36 -0.19 -1.38
CA ASP A 140 20.07 -1.00 -0.40
C ASP A 140 19.08 -1.47 0.68
N PRO A 141 18.72 -2.77 0.72
CA PRO A 141 17.71 -3.28 1.65
C PRO A 141 18.14 -3.17 3.13
N GLU A 142 19.42 -3.02 3.43
CA GLU A 142 19.90 -2.87 4.81
C GLU A 142 19.80 -1.42 5.30
N LYS A 143 19.81 -0.44 4.40
CA LYS A 143 19.82 0.99 4.73
C LYS A 143 18.49 1.69 4.48
N HIS A 144 17.79 1.30 3.43
CA HIS A 144 16.59 2.03 2.98
C HIS A 144 15.33 1.33 3.49
N ASN A 145 14.69 1.93 4.49
CA ASN A 145 13.47 1.44 5.11
C ASN A 145 12.25 2.29 4.77
N ILE A 146 12.46 3.59 4.49
CA ILE A 146 11.43 4.52 4.07
C ILE A 146 11.76 5.00 2.66
N ILE A 147 10.98 4.53 1.70
CA ILE A 147 11.24 4.71 0.27
C ILE A 147 10.13 5.57 -0.32
N SER A 148 10.48 6.59 -1.08
CA SER A 148 9.53 7.33 -1.91
C SER A 148 9.52 6.75 -3.33
N ASN A 149 8.33 6.53 -3.87
CA ASN A 149 8.13 6.17 -5.27
C ASN A 149 8.09 7.40 -6.20
N ALA A 150 8.64 8.54 -5.75
CA ALA A 150 8.61 9.80 -6.48
C ALA A 150 7.18 10.28 -6.84
N SER A 151 7.05 11.12 -7.88
CA SER A 151 5.74 11.60 -8.36
C SER A 151 5.30 10.85 -9.62
N CYS A 152 4.00 10.92 -9.91
CA CYS A 152 3.45 10.41 -11.17
C CYS A 152 4.11 11.05 -12.39
N THR A 153 4.40 12.35 -12.33
CA THR A 153 5.09 13.08 -13.41
C THR A 153 6.54 12.66 -13.52
N THR A 154 7.24 12.41 -12.42
CA THR A 154 8.62 11.91 -12.46
C THR A 154 8.67 10.50 -13.06
N ASN A 155 7.78 9.60 -12.66
CA ASN A 155 7.71 8.25 -13.24
C ASN A 155 7.30 8.23 -14.71
N CYS A 156 6.58 9.26 -15.16
CA CYS A 156 6.23 9.41 -16.58
C CYS A 156 7.42 9.91 -17.43
N LEU A 157 8.23 10.81 -16.89
CA LEU A 157 9.20 11.57 -17.68
C LEU A 157 10.65 11.08 -17.55
N ALA A 158 11.03 10.51 -16.41
CA ALA A 158 12.41 10.12 -16.14
C ALA A 158 12.86 8.85 -16.88
N PRO A 159 12.02 7.81 -17.06
CA PRO A 159 12.38 6.65 -17.90
C PRO A 159 12.45 7.04 -19.38
#